data_38917c4425c43da29d73d7a706e4279c
#
_entry.id   38917c4425c43da29d73d7a706e4279c
#
_cell.length_a   1.000
_cell.length_b   1.000
_cell.length_c   1.000
_cell.angle_alpha   90.00
_cell.angle_beta   90.00
_cell.angle_gamma   90.00
#
_symmetry.space_group_name_H-M   'P 1'
#
loop_
_entity.id
_entity.type
_entity.pdbx_description
1 polymer ?
#
loop_
_entity_poly.entity_id
_entity_poly.type
_entity_poly.pdbx_seq_one_letter_code
_entity_poly.pdbx_strand_id
1 'polypeptide(L)'
;MSFTTLLPGDEVDASQLPQAHKRRLGAGLKQDPSSTTVIAAAAGLLQVDQKKRTAQIASSHSRYIPHAGDLVIAQVHHSSMDFIHLSLAPHTPQAILPQLAFEGATKKTRPQLKANDLVYAKVTAAQKNMEVELSCVNPSTGKSEPDGLGPLNGGMVFDISTGLAARILRKEGVVVLEELGEKLQGGFEVAVGKNGKVWVDFPEGGVKGICVVGRCLQETDRSNLTEKEQRKLVTRVINEMGLG
;
A
#
# COMPACT_ATOMS: atom_id res chain seq x y z
N MET A 1 -0.38 10.79 22.60
CA MET A 1 -0.13 9.34 22.40
C MET A 1 1.35 9.13 22.58
N SER A 2 1.77 8.31 23.54
CA SER A 2 3.19 7.95 23.71
C SER A 2 3.53 6.89 22.66
N PHE A 3 4.43 7.22 21.75
CA PHE A 3 4.94 6.25 20.79
C PHE A 3 6.13 5.54 21.44
N THR A 4 6.01 4.24 21.67
CA THR A 4 7.11 3.42 22.18
C THR A 4 7.78 2.76 20.98
N THR A 5 9.06 3.09 20.76
CA THR A 5 9.90 2.40 19.76
C THR A 5 10.42 1.12 20.41
N LEU A 6 10.28 0.01 19.71
CA LEU A 6 10.76 -1.31 20.14
C LEU A 6 11.80 -1.84 19.14
N LEU A 7 12.78 -2.54 19.66
CA LEU A 7 13.78 -3.27 18.89
C LEU A 7 13.51 -4.79 19.01
N PRO A 8 14.01 -5.60 18.06
CA PRO A 8 13.88 -7.05 18.17
C PRO A 8 14.54 -7.57 19.45
N GLY A 9 13.77 -8.31 20.25
CA GLY A 9 14.19 -8.81 21.56
C GLY A 9 13.68 -8.00 22.75
N ASP A 10 13.20 -6.77 22.55
CA ASP A 10 12.64 -5.98 23.65
C ASP A 10 11.36 -6.61 24.19
N GLU A 11 11.23 -6.58 25.51
CA GLU A 11 10.00 -6.97 26.20
C GLU A 11 9.00 -5.81 26.20
N VAL A 12 7.74 -6.13 25.90
CA VAL A 12 6.66 -5.14 25.91
C VAL A 12 6.01 -5.15 27.29
N ASP A 13 6.00 -3.97 27.92
CA ASP A 13 5.34 -3.82 29.22
C ASP A 13 3.87 -4.21 29.16
N ALA A 14 3.44 -5.04 30.09
CA ALA A 14 2.05 -5.48 30.19
C ALA A 14 1.05 -4.32 30.34
N SER A 15 1.49 -3.18 30.88
CA SER A 15 0.70 -1.96 31.04
C SER A 15 0.39 -1.29 29.67
N GLN A 16 1.22 -1.49 28.69
CA GLN A 16 1.05 -0.94 27.33
C GLN A 16 0.15 -1.81 26.45
N LEU A 17 -0.05 -3.06 26.83
CA LEU A 17 -0.88 -4.00 26.11
C LEU A 17 -2.36 -3.90 26.50
N PRO A 18 -3.28 -4.27 25.59
CA PRO A 18 -4.69 -4.32 25.93
C PRO A 18 -4.93 -5.28 27.13
N GLN A 19 -5.56 -4.77 28.17
CA GLN A 19 -5.95 -5.56 29.34
C GLN A 19 -7.18 -6.40 28.99
N ALA A 20 -6.97 -7.59 28.46
CA ALA A 20 -8.06 -8.51 28.16
C ALA A 20 -7.58 -9.96 28.21
N HIS A 21 -8.45 -10.84 28.69
CA HIS A 21 -8.21 -12.30 28.68
C HIS A 21 -7.96 -12.87 27.27
N LYS A 22 -8.39 -12.18 26.21
CA LYS A 22 -8.16 -12.57 24.80
C LYS A 22 -7.64 -11.37 24.02
N ARG A 23 -6.37 -11.01 24.25
CA ARG A 23 -5.66 -10.06 23.39
C ARG A 23 -5.20 -10.74 22.10
N ARG A 24 -5.22 -10.02 20.98
CA ARG A 24 -4.67 -10.48 19.71
C ARG A 24 -3.34 -9.80 19.46
N LEU A 25 -2.29 -10.59 19.33
CA LEU A 25 -0.97 -10.10 18.92
C LEU A 25 -0.92 -10.12 17.40
N GLY A 26 -0.66 -8.96 16.83
CA GLY A 26 -0.47 -8.75 15.39
C GLY A 26 0.99 -8.91 14.96
N ALA A 27 1.29 -8.40 13.76
CA ALA A 27 2.61 -8.49 13.17
C ALA A 27 3.70 -7.88 14.08
N GLY A 28 4.86 -8.53 14.12
CA GLY A 28 6.02 -8.04 14.85
C GLY A 28 6.03 -8.36 16.35
N LEU A 29 4.96 -8.90 16.92
CA LEU A 29 4.91 -9.33 18.33
C LEU A 29 4.83 -10.85 18.44
N LYS A 30 5.53 -11.40 19.41
CA LYS A 30 5.49 -12.82 19.77
C LYS A 30 5.28 -12.96 21.26
N GLN A 31 4.53 -13.98 21.67
CA GLN A 31 4.44 -14.43 23.05
C GLN A 31 5.10 -15.79 23.17
N ASP A 32 5.97 -15.95 24.14
CA ASP A 32 6.54 -17.24 24.46
C ASP A 32 5.43 -18.12 25.07
N PRO A 33 5.23 -19.35 24.56
CA PRO A 33 4.25 -20.27 25.12
C PRO A 33 4.47 -20.60 26.60
N SER A 34 5.73 -20.51 27.07
CA SER A 34 6.13 -20.79 28.45
C SER A 34 5.99 -19.59 29.38
N SER A 35 5.79 -18.38 28.85
CA SER A 35 5.68 -17.16 29.64
C SER A 35 4.51 -16.29 29.19
N THR A 36 4.10 -15.36 30.05
CA THR A 36 3.12 -14.34 29.70
C THR A 36 3.74 -13.10 29.05
N THR A 37 5.06 -13.08 28.90
CA THR A 37 5.84 -11.99 28.34
C THR A 37 5.62 -11.89 26.83
N VAL A 38 5.42 -10.67 26.34
CA VAL A 38 5.33 -10.38 24.90
C VAL A 38 6.63 -9.73 24.48
N ILE A 39 7.24 -10.28 23.44
CA ILE A 39 8.54 -9.85 22.93
C ILE A 39 8.37 -9.27 21.53
N ALA A 40 9.06 -8.17 21.24
CA ALA A 40 9.16 -7.61 19.92
C ALA A 40 10.03 -8.51 19.02
N ALA A 41 9.48 -8.92 17.88
CA ALA A 41 10.19 -9.70 16.86
C ALA A 41 10.68 -8.85 15.69
N ALA A 42 10.26 -7.59 15.61
CA ALA A 42 10.64 -6.63 14.58
C ALA A 42 10.87 -5.25 15.21
N ALA A 43 11.69 -4.43 14.55
CA ALA A 43 11.86 -3.02 14.93
C ALA A 43 10.68 -2.19 14.43
N GLY A 44 10.21 -1.25 15.26
CA GLY A 44 9.14 -0.33 14.86
C GLY A 44 8.44 0.32 16.04
N LEU A 45 7.30 0.93 15.75
CA LEU A 45 6.47 1.61 16.73
C LEU A 45 5.36 0.67 17.24
N LEU A 46 5.21 0.58 18.55
CA LEU A 46 4.11 -0.17 19.14
C LEU A 46 2.79 0.56 18.89
N GLN A 47 1.89 -0.10 18.17
CA GLN A 47 0.53 0.37 17.95
C GLN A 47 -0.44 -0.52 18.73
N VAL A 48 -1.25 0.11 19.58
CA VAL A 48 -2.24 -0.58 20.42
C VAL A 48 -3.61 -0.03 20.11
N ASP A 49 -4.51 -0.90 19.67
CA ASP A 49 -5.94 -0.60 19.51
C ASP A 49 -6.71 -1.23 20.67
N GLN A 50 -7.09 -0.39 21.65
CA GLN A 50 -7.84 -0.83 22.84
C GLN A 50 -9.25 -1.34 22.48
N LYS A 51 -9.88 -0.77 21.44
CA LYS A 51 -11.24 -1.17 21.02
C LYS A 51 -11.24 -2.57 20.40
N LYS A 52 -10.29 -2.82 19.50
CA LYS A 52 -10.12 -4.13 18.84
C LYS A 52 -9.32 -5.13 19.68
N ARG A 53 -8.76 -4.69 20.82
CA ARG A 53 -7.90 -5.49 21.69
C ARG A 53 -6.71 -6.10 20.94
N THR A 54 -6.13 -5.34 20.02
CA THR A 54 -4.99 -5.76 19.21
C THR A 54 -3.77 -4.91 19.51
N ALA A 55 -2.60 -5.54 19.53
CA ALA A 55 -1.31 -4.88 19.59
C ALA A 55 -0.45 -5.38 18.43
N GLN A 56 0.27 -4.48 17.76
CA GLN A 56 1.17 -4.81 16.65
C GLN A 56 2.32 -3.83 16.59
N ILE A 57 3.39 -4.20 15.89
CA ILE A 57 4.49 -3.28 15.59
C ILE A 57 4.28 -2.74 14.17
N ALA A 58 4.18 -1.41 14.06
CA ALA A 58 4.21 -0.72 12.78
C ALA A 58 5.66 -0.53 12.36
N SER A 59 6.04 -1.16 11.26
CA SER A 59 7.35 -1.00 10.63
C SER A 59 7.18 -0.41 9.24
N SER A 60 7.99 0.60 8.90
CA SER A 60 7.94 1.27 7.59
C SER A 60 8.47 0.37 6.47
N HIS A 61 9.42 -0.50 6.77
CA HIS A 61 10.11 -1.35 5.79
C HIS A 61 9.80 -2.84 5.95
N SER A 62 8.63 -3.17 6.49
CA SER A 62 8.22 -4.56 6.62
C SER A 62 7.73 -5.14 5.29
N ARG A 63 7.84 -6.46 5.15
CA ARG A 63 7.20 -7.18 4.05
C ARG A 63 5.68 -6.94 4.09
N TYR A 64 5.10 -6.68 2.93
CA TYR A 64 3.66 -6.54 2.83
C TYR A 64 2.95 -7.86 3.16
N ILE A 65 1.99 -7.79 4.05
CA ILE A 65 1.08 -8.89 4.41
C ILE A 65 -0.32 -8.44 4.03
N PRO A 66 -0.99 -9.13 3.09
CA PRO A 66 -2.33 -8.75 2.66
C PRO A 66 -3.37 -8.83 3.79
N HIS A 67 -4.24 -7.83 3.85
CA HIS A 67 -5.41 -7.82 4.73
C HIS A 67 -6.66 -7.45 3.92
N ALA A 68 -7.80 -8.02 4.28
CA ALA A 68 -9.06 -7.67 3.66
C ALA A 68 -9.34 -6.15 3.77
N GLY A 69 -9.72 -5.55 2.63
CA GLY A 69 -9.93 -4.11 2.51
C GLY A 69 -8.71 -3.31 2.04
N ASP A 70 -7.53 -3.91 1.91
CA ASP A 70 -6.34 -3.23 1.40
C ASP A 70 -6.48 -2.92 -0.10
N LEU A 71 -6.09 -1.71 -0.49
CA LEU A 71 -5.90 -1.33 -1.89
C LEU A 71 -4.50 -1.71 -2.33
N VAL A 72 -4.35 -2.37 -3.46
CA VAL A 72 -3.06 -2.89 -3.94
C VAL A 72 -2.91 -2.71 -5.45
N ILE A 73 -1.67 -2.50 -5.88
CA ILE A 73 -1.31 -2.56 -7.30
C ILE A 73 -0.72 -3.95 -7.55
N ALA A 74 -1.39 -4.72 -8.37
CA ALA A 74 -1.02 -6.08 -8.70
C ALA A 74 -0.56 -6.18 -10.15
N GLN A 75 0.43 -7.04 -10.41
CA GLN A 75 0.91 -7.31 -11.75
C GLN A 75 0.39 -8.67 -12.22
N VAL A 76 -0.19 -8.71 -13.41
CA VAL A 76 -0.70 -9.94 -14.02
C VAL A 76 0.46 -10.88 -14.33
N HIS A 77 0.39 -12.09 -13.82
CA HIS A 77 1.32 -13.16 -14.14
C HIS A 77 0.78 -13.99 -15.32
N HIS A 78 -0.41 -14.54 -15.18
CA HIS A 78 -1.10 -15.24 -16.27
C HIS A 78 -2.62 -15.20 -16.05
N SER A 79 -3.37 -15.45 -17.11
CA SER A 79 -4.83 -15.55 -17.07
C SER A 79 -5.23 -16.99 -17.35
N SER A 80 -6.12 -17.52 -16.53
CA SER A 80 -6.80 -18.82 -16.72
C SER A 80 -8.26 -18.58 -17.17
N MET A 81 -9.03 -19.66 -17.30
CA MET A 81 -10.41 -19.56 -17.80
C MET A 81 -11.32 -18.71 -16.88
N ASP A 82 -11.17 -18.84 -15.57
CA ASP A 82 -12.05 -18.21 -14.57
C ASP A 82 -11.34 -17.12 -13.75
N PHE A 83 -10.02 -17.21 -13.62
CA PHE A 83 -9.22 -16.34 -12.77
C PHE A 83 -8.04 -15.74 -13.49
N ILE A 84 -7.64 -14.57 -13.04
CA ILE A 84 -6.38 -13.92 -13.37
C ILE A 84 -5.47 -14.08 -12.15
N HIS A 85 -4.27 -14.62 -12.37
CA HIS A 85 -3.27 -14.79 -11.33
C HIS A 85 -2.33 -13.58 -11.31
N LEU A 86 -2.19 -12.97 -10.13
CA LEU A 86 -1.49 -11.70 -9.96
C LEU A 86 -0.41 -11.81 -8.89
N SER A 87 0.68 -11.07 -9.09
CA SER A 87 1.74 -10.89 -8.11
C SER A 87 1.54 -9.58 -7.36
N LEU A 88 1.50 -9.63 -6.03
CA LEU A 88 1.38 -8.44 -5.17
C LEU A 88 2.75 -7.88 -4.76
N ALA A 89 3.70 -8.76 -4.50
CA ALA A 89 5.06 -8.41 -4.13
C ALA A 89 6.03 -9.53 -4.55
N PRO A 90 7.32 -9.24 -4.70
CA PRO A 90 8.32 -10.27 -4.99
C PRO A 90 8.29 -11.39 -3.94
N HIS A 91 8.42 -12.62 -4.41
CA HIS A 91 8.51 -13.82 -3.54
C HIS A 91 7.31 -14.03 -2.61
N THR A 92 6.11 -13.53 -2.99
CA THR A 92 4.85 -13.83 -2.31
C THR A 92 4.01 -14.82 -3.13
N PRO A 93 3.13 -15.59 -2.49
CA PRO A 93 2.13 -16.37 -3.21
C PRO A 93 1.32 -15.47 -4.16
N GLN A 94 0.87 -16.03 -5.28
CA GLN A 94 0.03 -15.32 -6.22
C GLN A 94 -1.34 -15.05 -5.59
N ALA A 95 -1.93 -13.92 -5.96
CA ALA A 95 -3.32 -13.60 -5.67
C ALA A 95 -4.19 -13.95 -6.87
N ILE A 96 -5.46 -14.20 -6.64
CA ILE A 96 -6.46 -14.50 -7.65
C ILE A 96 -7.47 -13.37 -7.79
N LEU A 97 -7.81 -13.04 -9.02
CA LEU A 97 -8.85 -12.08 -9.37
C LEU A 97 -9.84 -12.75 -10.32
N PRO A 98 -11.11 -12.92 -9.94
CA PRO A 98 -12.11 -13.46 -10.86
C PRO A 98 -12.22 -12.59 -12.11
N GLN A 99 -12.31 -13.21 -13.29
CA GLN A 99 -12.39 -12.49 -14.56
C GLN A 99 -13.62 -11.58 -14.70
N LEU A 100 -14.66 -11.81 -13.92
CA LEU A 100 -15.86 -11.00 -13.88
C LEU A 100 -15.88 -9.99 -12.72
N ALA A 101 -14.83 -9.88 -11.94
CA ALA A 101 -14.73 -8.94 -10.81
C ALA A 101 -14.31 -7.52 -11.26
N PHE A 102 -14.80 -7.06 -12.40
CA PHE A 102 -14.67 -5.70 -12.92
C PHE A 102 -16.04 -5.09 -13.11
N GLU A 103 -16.14 -3.77 -13.04
CA GLU A 103 -17.41 -3.06 -13.22
C GLU A 103 -18.03 -3.33 -14.59
N GLY A 104 -19.28 -3.76 -14.60
CA GLY A 104 -20.01 -4.08 -15.83
C GLY A 104 -19.44 -5.26 -16.64
N ALA A 105 -18.57 -6.07 -16.04
CA ALA A 105 -17.94 -7.18 -16.75
C ALA A 105 -18.92 -8.32 -17.03
N THR A 106 -18.94 -8.74 -18.27
CA THR A 106 -19.61 -9.95 -18.75
C THR A 106 -18.61 -10.81 -19.49
N LYS A 107 -18.97 -12.03 -19.87
CA LYS A 107 -18.11 -12.90 -20.69
C LYS A 107 -17.62 -12.24 -21.99
N LYS A 108 -18.35 -11.24 -22.51
CA LYS A 108 -18.02 -10.53 -23.76
C LYS A 108 -17.27 -9.20 -23.51
N THR A 109 -17.53 -8.53 -22.39
CA THR A 109 -17.03 -7.17 -22.10
C THR A 109 -15.92 -7.14 -21.06
N ARG A 110 -15.50 -8.29 -20.53
CA ARG A 110 -14.42 -8.37 -19.56
C ARG A 110 -13.10 -7.85 -20.12
N PRO A 111 -12.25 -7.16 -19.33
CA PRO A 111 -10.94 -6.73 -19.76
C PRO A 111 -10.07 -7.92 -20.18
N GLN A 112 -9.37 -7.79 -21.29
CA GLN A 112 -8.40 -8.77 -21.78
C GLN A 112 -7.02 -8.40 -21.24
N LEU A 113 -6.65 -8.91 -20.08
CA LEU A 113 -5.36 -8.61 -19.44
C LEU A 113 -4.30 -9.60 -19.91
N LYS A 114 -3.13 -9.06 -20.25
CA LYS A 114 -1.93 -9.80 -20.67
C LYS A 114 -0.95 -9.92 -19.48
N ALA A 115 0.01 -10.82 -19.61
CA ALA A 115 1.11 -10.89 -18.67
C ALA A 115 1.84 -9.54 -18.57
N ASN A 116 2.17 -9.14 -17.36
CA ASN A 116 2.77 -7.85 -16.96
C ASN A 116 1.82 -6.65 -16.95
N ASP A 117 0.57 -6.76 -17.37
CA ASP A 117 -0.39 -5.67 -17.16
C ASP A 117 -0.58 -5.40 -15.67
N LEU A 118 -0.93 -4.15 -15.36
CA LEU A 118 -1.14 -3.70 -13.99
C LEU A 118 -2.62 -3.55 -13.69
N VAL A 119 -2.98 -3.89 -12.47
CA VAL A 119 -4.36 -3.78 -12.00
C VAL A 119 -4.37 -3.15 -10.61
N TYR A 120 -5.21 -2.13 -10.43
CA TYR A 120 -5.50 -1.58 -9.11
C TYR A 120 -6.72 -2.30 -8.54
N ALA A 121 -6.53 -2.99 -7.46
CA ALA A 121 -7.55 -3.89 -6.91
C ALA A 121 -7.63 -3.78 -5.39
N LYS A 122 -8.75 -4.23 -4.85
CA LYS A 122 -9.00 -4.33 -3.42
C LYS A 122 -8.95 -5.79 -2.96
N VAL A 123 -8.25 -6.04 -1.87
CA VAL A 123 -8.21 -7.36 -1.24
C VAL A 123 -9.58 -7.66 -0.60
N THR A 124 -10.27 -8.69 -1.07
CA THR A 124 -11.54 -9.15 -0.51
C THR A 124 -11.36 -10.20 0.57
N ALA A 125 -10.45 -11.14 0.36
CA ALA A 125 -10.14 -12.17 1.32
C ALA A 125 -8.63 -12.42 1.40
N ALA A 126 -8.11 -12.52 2.62
CA ALA A 126 -6.73 -12.85 2.91
C ALA A 126 -6.69 -13.75 4.16
N GLN A 127 -6.84 -15.04 3.95
CA GLN A 127 -6.82 -16.03 5.03
C GLN A 127 -5.50 -16.81 5.01
N LYS A 128 -5.07 -17.26 6.19
CA LYS A 128 -3.88 -18.08 6.31
C LYS A 128 -4.06 -19.40 5.54
N ASN A 129 -3.06 -19.75 4.71
CA ASN A 129 -3.03 -20.95 3.87
C ASN A 129 -4.07 -20.99 2.74
N MET A 130 -4.67 -19.86 2.39
CA MET A 130 -5.51 -19.71 1.19
C MET A 130 -4.90 -18.65 0.27
N GLU A 131 -5.26 -18.71 -1.00
CA GLU A 131 -4.90 -17.68 -1.97
C GLU A 131 -5.60 -16.37 -1.60
N VAL A 132 -4.92 -15.26 -1.86
CA VAL A 132 -5.46 -13.92 -1.64
C VAL A 132 -6.43 -13.61 -2.76
N GLU A 133 -7.67 -13.28 -2.41
CA GLU A 133 -8.69 -12.90 -3.38
C GLU A 133 -8.75 -11.39 -3.55
N LEU A 134 -8.81 -10.95 -4.80
CA LEU A 134 -8.91 -9.56 -5.19
C LEU A 134 -10.22 -9.28 -5.91
N SER A 135 -10.63 -8.01 -5.89
CA SER A 135 -11.76 -7.51 -6.67
C SER A 135 -11.48 -6.09 -7.16
N CYS A 136 -11.93 -5.78 -8.36
CA CYS A 136 -11.94 -4.43 -8.93
C CYS A 136 -13.29 -3.73 -8.81
N VAL A 137 -14.18 -4.27 -8.00
CA VAL A 137 -15.47 -3.65 -7.67
C VAL A 137 -15.65 -3.59 -6.16
N ASN A 138 -16.26 -2.52 -5.70
CA ASN A 138 -16.63 -2.39 -4.31
C ASN A 138 -17.80 -3.34 -4.00
N PRO A 139 -17.68 -4.26 -3.03
CA PRO A 139 -18.72 -5.25 -2.74
C PRO A 139 -20.07 -4.63 -2.33
N SER A 140 -20.07 -3.38 -1.83
CA SER A 140 -21.31 -2.71 -1.42
C SER A 140 -22.01 -1.98 -2.56
N THR A 141 -21.27 -1.44 -3.53
CA THR A 141 -21.84 -0.61 -4.63
C THR A 141 -21.83 -1.33 -5.98
N GLY A 142 -21.01 -2.38 -6.15
CA GLY A 142 -20.79 -3.04 -7.44
C GLY A 142 -20.05 -2.18 -8.46
N LYS A 143 -19.52 -1.01 -8.04
CA LYS A 143 -18.78 -0.07 -8.89
C LYS A 143 -17.29 -0.05 -8.56
N SER A 144 -16.50 0.42 -9.49
CA SER A 144 -15.05 0.65 -9.31
C SER A 144 -14.76 1.87 -8.43
N GLU A 145 -15.68 2.82 -8.42
CA GLU A 145 -15.58 4.04 -7.61
C GLU A 145 -16.06 3.84 -6.16
N PRO A 146 -15.55 4.64 -5.19
CA PRO A 146 -14.68 5.82 -5.37
C PRO A 146 -13.18 5.52 -5.48
N ASP A 147 -12.79 4.26 -5.36
CA ASP A 147 -11.38 3.87 -5.23
C ASP A 147 -10.63 3.88 -6.60
N GLY A 148 -11.34 4.00 -7.74
CA GLY A 148 -10.77 3.96 -9.08
C GLY A 148 -10.18 2.60 -9.45
N LEU A 149 -10.87 1.51 -9.05
CA LEU A 149 -10.40 0.14 -9.24
C LEU A 149 -10.48 -0.30 -10.71
N GLY A 150 -9.48 -1.02 -11.17
CA GLY A 150 -9.47 -1.57 -12.53
C GLY A 150 -8.09 -1.68 -13.14
N PRO A 151 -8.02 -1.96 -14.45
CA PRO A 151 -6.75 -1.98 -15.18
C PRO A 151 -6.08 -0.61 -15.20
N LEU A 152 -4.78 -0.56 -14.98
CA LEU A 152 -3.96 0.65 -15.08
C LEU A 152 -3.26 0.63 -16.44
N ASN A 153 -3.57 1.61 -17.28
CA ASN A 153 -3.04 1.70 -18.64
C ASN A 153 -2.00 2.82 -18.72
N GLY A 154 -0.86 2.55 -19.34
CA GLY A 154 0.22 3.54 -19.43
C GLY A 154 0.92 3.77 -18.09
N GLY A 155 1.53 4.96 -17.95
CA GLY A 155 2.20 5.36 -16.72
C GLY A 155 3.42 4.52 -16.34
N MET A 156 3.89 4.70 -15.11
CA MET A 156 5.01 3.96 -14.52
C MET A 156 4.73 3.59 -13.07
N VAL A 157 5.29 2.45 -12.63
CA VAL A 157 5.23 2.03 -11.22
C VAL A 157 6.54 2.34 -10.52
N PHE A 158 6.43 2.88 -9.32
CA PHE A 158 7.54 3.14 -8.41
C PHE A 158 7.36 2.33 -7.13
N ASP A 159 8.46 1.79 -6.62
CA ASP A 159 8.45 1.12 -5.33
C ASP A 159 8.78 2.12 -4.22
N ILE A 160 7.96 2.10 -3.17
CA ILE A 160 8.10 2.86 -1.93
C ILE A 160 7.92 1.93 -0.72
N SER A 161 8.20 2.41 0.47
CA SER A 161 7.93 1.61 1.67
C SER A 161 6.43 1.43 1.92
N THR A 162 6.06 0.31 2.51
CA THR A 162 4.68 0.06 2.97
C THR A 162 4.23 1.10 4.00
N GLY A 163 5.17 1.68 4.75
CA GLY A 163 4.92 2.74 5.71
C GLY A 163 4.54 4.07 5.04
N LEU A 164 5.27 4.49 4.00
CA LEU A 164 4.91 5.69 3.23
C LEU A 164 3.58 5.49 2.51
N ALA A 165 3.38 4.35 1.86
CA ALA A 165 2.12 4.02 1.20
C ALA A 165 0.92 4.12 2.16
N ALA A 166 1.05 3.58 3.37
CA ALA A 166 0.01 3.67 4.39
C ALA A 166 -0.25 5.11 4.85
N ARG A 167 0.80 5.96 4.95
CA ARG A 167 0.65 7.39 5.30
C ARG A 167 -0.06 8.17 4.20
N ILE A 168 0.30 7.94 2.94
CA ILE A 168 -0.36 8.57 1.78
C ILE A 168 -1.85 8.22 1.77
N LEU A 169 -2.20 6.94 1.90
CA LEU A 169 -3.59 6.49 1.89
C LEU A 169 -4.42 7.04 3.07
N ARG A 170 -3.77 7.38 4.19
CA ARG A 170 -4.41 8.02 5.36
C ARG A 170 -4.36 9.55 5.31
N LYS A 171 -3.64 10.14 4.37
CA LYS A 171 -3.35 11.59 4.30
C LYS A 171 -2.66 12.11 5.57
N GLU A 172 -1.74 11.34 6.12
CA GLU A 172 -1.04 11.66 7.37
C GLU A 172 0.39 12.17 7.08
N GLY A 173 0.60 13.48 7.20
CA GLY A 173 1.94 14.10 7.14
C GLY A 173 2.66 13.92 5.80
N VAL A 174 1.93 13.73 4.71
CA VAL A 174 2.47 13.57 3.36
C VAL A 174 1.82 14.59 2.45
N VAL A 175 2.52 15.69 2.24
CA VAL A 175 2.07 16.81 1.40
C VAL A 175 2.71 16.82 0.01
N VAL A 176 3.58 15.85 -0.27
CA VAL A 176 4.36 15.80 -1.52
C VAL A 176 3.47 15.74 -2.76
N LEU A 177 2.37 14.97 -2.72
CA LEU A 177 1.44 14.86 -3.85
C LEU A 177 0.61 16.13 -4.05
N GLU A 178 0.18 16.77 -2.97
CA GLU A 178 -0.54 18.05 -3.00
C GLU A 178 0.35 19.14 -3.61
N GLU A 179 1.58 19.27 -3.11
CA GLU A 179 2.56 20.25 -3.61
C GLU A 179 2.95 20.02 -5.09
N LEU A 180 3.05 18.76 -5.52
CA LEU A 180 3.27 18.42 -6.92
C LEU A 180 2.06 18.80 -7.77
N GLY A 181 0.83 18.54 -7.29
CA GLY A 181 -0.40 18.92 -8.00
C GLY A 181 -0.57 20.42 -8.16
N GLU A 182 -0.09 21.23 -7.21
CA GLU A 182 -0.09 22.69 -7.31
C GLU A 182 0.93 23.23 -8.31
N LYS A 183 2.08 22.57 -8.44
CA LYS A 183 3.20 23.08 -9.26
C LYS A 183 3.26 22.52 -10.67
N LEU A 184 2.79 21.30 -10.87
CA LEU A 184 2.76 20.68 -12.19
C LEU A 184 1.46 21.01 -12.92
N GLN A 185 1.60 21.69 -14.05
CA GLN A 185 0.44 21.99 -14.91
C GLN A 185 -0.03 20.74 -15.63
N GLY A 186 -1.34 20.63 -15.86
CA GLY A 186 -1.94 19.54 -16.62
C GLY A 186 -2.50 18.38 -15.78
N GLY A 187 -2.14 18.31 -14.50
CA GLY A 187 -2.61 17.25 -13.60
C GLY A 187 -2.02 15.87 -13.90
N PHE A 188 -1.83 15.06 -12.89
CA PHE A 188 -1.36 13.69 -13.02
C PHE A 188 -2.27 12.74 -12.22
N GLU A 189 -2.33 11.49 -12.64
CA GLU A 189 -3.07 10.44 -11.96
C GLU A 189 -2.12 9.61 -11.10
N VAL A 190 -2.57 9.24 -9.91
CA VAL A 190 -1.79 8.41 -8.97
C VAL A 190 -2.68 7.34 -8.38
N ALA A 191 -2.25 6.09 -8.46
CA ALA A 191 -2.79 5.00 -7.68
C ALA A 191 -1.74 4.54 -6.66
N VAL A 192 -2.16 4.38 -5.40
CA VAL A 192 -1.26 3.98 -4.31
C VAL A 192 -1.71 2.65 -3.74
N GLY A 193 -0.84 1.66 -3.87
CA GLY A 193 -1.06 0.34 -3.27
C GLY A 193 -0.40 0.23 -1.90
N LYS A 194 -1.13 -0.29 -0.91
CA LYS A 194 -0.60 -0.56 0.43
C LYS A 194 0.56 -1.57 0.43
N ASN A 195 0.72 -2.29 -0.67
CA ASN A 195 1.87 -3.17 -0.92
C ASN A 195 3.16 -2.43 -1.30
N GLY A 196 3.21 -1.10 -1.16
CA GLY A 196 4.39 -0.30 -1.41
C GLY A 196 4.64 0.01 -2.89
N LYS A 197 3.64 -0.13 -3.74
CA LYS A 197 3.69 0.25 -5.15
C LYS A 197 2.87 1.50 -5.39
N VAL A 198 3.41 2.43 -6.18
CA VAL A 198 2.72 3.63 -6.63
C VAL A 198 2.78 3.68 -8.15
N TRP A 199 1.63 3.71 -8.78
CA TRP A 199 1.52 3.96 -10.20
C TRP A 199 1.23 5.44 -10.44
N VAL A 200 1.91 6.00 -11.43
CA VAL A 200 1.79 7.41 -11.81
C VAL A 200 1.62 7.48 -13.32
N ASP A 201 0.62 8.22 -13.76
CA ASP A 201 0.47 8.62 -15.16
C ASP A 201 0.35 10.13 -15.27
N PHE A 202 1.03 10.70 -16.26
CA PHE A 202 1.04 12.14 -16.50
C PHE A 202 1.05 12.41 -18.00
N PRO A 203 -0.13 12.40 -18.65
CA PRO A 203 -0.22 12.53 -20.11
C PRO A 203 0.43 13.81 -20.66
N GLU A 204 0.20 14.95 -20.02
CA GLU A 204 0.74 16.24 -20.48
C GLU A 204 2.22 16.44 -20.14
N GLY A 205 2.65 15.98 -18.97
CA GLY A 205 4.06 16.08 -18.52
C GLY A 205 4.98 15.00 -19.09
N GLY A 206 4.39 13.99 -19.72
CA GLY A 206 5.13 12.86 -20.30
C GLY A 206 6.04 12.15 -19.31
N VAL A 207 7.03 11.43 -19.84
CA VAL A 207 7.95 10.63 -19.03
C VAL A 207 8.73 11.45 -18.00
N LYS A 208 9.10 12.70 -18.34
CA LYS A 208 9.82 13.58 -17.40
C LYS A 208 8.96 13.90 -16.17
N GLY A 209 7.69 14.27 -16.38
CA GLY A 209 6.76 14.56 -15.29
C GLY A 209 6.53 13.34 -14.39
N ILE A 210 6.35 12.16 -14.98
CA ILE A 210 6.22 10.90 -14.25
C ILE A 210 7.46 10.64 -13.38
N CYS A 211 8.68 10.84 -13.95
CA CYS A 211 9.92 10.68 -13.21
C CYS A 211 10.07 11.68 -12.06
N VAL A 212 9.60 12.92 -12.22
CA VAL A 212 9.62 13.92 -11.13
C VAL A 212 8.76 13.45 -9.97
N VAL A 213 7.52 13.01 -10.25
CA VAL A 213 6.61 12.52 -9.20
C VAL A 213 7.22 11.30 -8.49
N GLY A 214 7.69 10.32 -9.25
CA GLY A 214 8.30 9.12 -8.70
C GLY A 214 9.53 9.40 -7.84
N ARG A 215 10.43 10.28 -8.31
CA ARG A 215 11.63 10.69 -7.57
C ARG A 215 11.28 11.42 -6.28
N CYS A 216 10.33 12.34 -6.30
CA CYS A 216 9.88 13.04 -5.10
C CYS A 216 9.33 12.07 -4.05
N LEU A 217 8.55 11.08 -4.46
CA LEU A 217 8.02 10.04 -3.56
C LEU A 217 9.14 9.18 -2.97
N GLN A 218 10.08 8.71 -3.79
CA GLN A 218 11.18 7.86 -3.34
C GLN A 218 12.17 8.60 -2.44
N GLU A 219 12.49 9.87 -2.71
CA GLU A 219 13.37 10.68 -1.85
C GLU A 219 12.67 11.01 -0.52
N THR A 220 11.36 11.29 -0.54
CA THR A 220 10.55 11.48 0.67
C THR A 220 10.58 10.25 1.57
N ASP A 221 10.48 9.06 0.95
CA ASP A 221 10.51 7.78 1.66
C ASP A 221 11.88 7.49 2.28
N ARG A 222 12.94 7.59 1.48
CA ARG A 222 14.32 7.29 1.92
C ARG A 222 14.79 8.17 3.07
N SER A 223 14.47 9.46 3.00
CA SER A 223 14.96 10.46 3.97
C SER A 223 13.95 10.74 5.08
N ASN A 224 12.79 10.11 5.06
CA ASN A 224 11.68 10.29 6.02
C ASN A 224 11.39 11.78 6.30
N LEU A 225 11.25 12.57 5.22
CA LEU A 225 11.20 14.02 5.24
C LEU A 225 9.95 14.56 5.96
N THR A 226 10.15 15.65 6.70
CA THR A 226 9.06 16.43 7.27
C THR A 226 8.28 17.18 6.17
N GLU A 227 7.06 17.65 6.45
CA GLU A 227 6.23 18.37 5.48
C GLU A 227 6.95 19.58 4.86
N LYS A 228 7.73 20.36 5.66
CA LYS A 228 8.50 21.49 5.16
C LYS A 228 9.61 21.07 4.20
N GLU A 229 10.27 19.96 4.49
CA GLU A 229 11.34 19.43 3.65
C GLU A 229 10.78 18.83 2.36
N GLN A 230 9.60 18.19 2.41
CA GLN A 230 8.89 17.69 1.23
C GLN A 230 8.59 18.83 0.23
N ARG A 231 8.10 19.98 0.71
CA ARG A 231 7.85 21.18 -0.14
C ARG A 231 9.14 21.69 -0.80
N LYS A 232 10.25 21.75 -0.05
CA LYS A 232 11.56 22.15 -0.60
C LYS A 232 12.06 21.13 -1.62
N LEU A 233 11.90 19.84 -1.34
CA LEU A 233 12.28 18.78 -2.25
C LEU A 233 11.55 18.90 -3.59
N VAL A 234 10.24 19.07 -3.58
CA VAL A 234 9.43 19.21 -4.80
C VAL A 234 9.93 20.38 -5.64
N THR A 235 10.15 21.56 -5.02
CA THR A 235 10.68 22.73 -5.73
C THR A 235 12.04 22.46 -6.36
N ARG A 236 12.94 21.81 -5.62
CA ARG A 236 14.26 21.45 -6.09
C ARG A 236 14.21 20.51 -7.30
N VAL A 237 13.45 19.44 -7.20
CA VAL A 237 13.37 18.40 -8.25
C VAL A 237 12.73 18.95 -9.52
N ILE A 238 11.67 19.76 -9.41
CA ILE A 238 11.03 20.41 -10.56
C ILE A 238 12.03 21.32 -11.30
N ASN A 239 12.79 22.13 -10.56
CA ASN A 239 13.83 23.01 -11.15
C ASN A 239 14.95 22.21 -11.80
N GLU A 240 15.45 21.14 -11.17
CA GLU A 240 16.49 20.27 -11.73
C GLU A 240 16.05 19.60 -13.05
N MET A 241 14.77 19.27 -13.18
CA MET A 241 14.22 18.61 -14.38
C MET A 241 13.70 19.59 -15.44
N GLY A 242 13.70 20.91 -15.15
CA GLY A 242 13.29 21.94 -16.09
C GLY A 242 11.80 21.91 -16.43
N LEU A 243 10.96 21.67 -15.44
CA LEU A 243 9.50 21.66 -15.53
C LEU A 243 8.86 22.83 -14.76
N GLY A 244 9.65 23.79 -14.31
CA GLY A 244 9.21 25.00 -13.60
C GLY A 244 8.99 26.19 -14.52
#